data_3a586af90f3557a0cc5725e97902cfb2
#
_entry.id   3a586af90f3557a0cc5725e97902cfb2
#
_cell.length_a   1.000
_cell.length_b   1.000
_cell.length_c   1.000
_cell.angle_alpha   90.00
_cell.angle_beta   90.00
_cell.angle_gamma   90.00
#
_symmetry.space_group_name_H-M   'P 1'
#
loop_
_entity.id
_entity.type
_entity.pdbx_description
1 polymer ?
#
loop_
_entity_poly.entity_id
_entity_poly.type
_entity_poly.pdbx_seq_one_letter_code
_entity_poly.pdbx_strand_id
1 'polypeptide(L)'
;MRKILVITILSIIVLAVACRKDRTFSDSPSKNISLSADTITFDTVFTAVGSSTRILMIYNNNSENLKINSIRLEKGDSSPYSVNVDGQSGTVFNDMEIYGNDSLYVFIKVTINPTDENNPFFVEDRLIFNTNGNETVAHLIAYGQNVNYIIGKTTLYKTIGDQTYAFKNCYSITDSVNTDVHWTAERPYVIYNTAFIDSYGTLTIEPGTRIYFHNGGGLWAWSEGQLIVNGTAEDPVVFQGDRLEPFYADQPGQWDRIWLMEAREGHGHIIDHAIIKNGFIGLQVQRMLKNNMAATYISNSIIENHTGIGVYANCYSIGMSNLLVDNCGSYCMALTGGGDYLLTHSTIANYWTGSARKEEALFFNNYYSDPTDGNTYAIPISCEINNSIVYGSKKDEFGTDFYGIPDTTYVFNNSLICSTRPHNDSIMYNACLFNKSPKFINTTEFDFHLDTLSPAIGIGDPNYAVGPLRFDLDGVDRGDSPDAGAYQYVIPAR
;
A
#
# COMPACT_ATOMS: atom_id res chain seq x y z
N MET A 1 10.20 -18.75 -74.03
CA MET A 1 10.27 -19.12 -72.61
C MET A 1 11.69 -18.98 -72.03
N ARG A 2 12.77 -19.50 -72.55
CA ARG A 2 14.14 -19.39 -71.98
C ARG A 2 14.61 -17.92 -71.75
N LYS A 3 14.34 -17.00 -72.74
CA LYS A 3 14.75 -15.57 -72.60
C LYS A 3 13.94 -14.81 -71.51
N ILE A 4 12.66 -15.13 -71.29
CA ILE A 4 11.83 -14.54 -70.26
C ILE A 4 12.29 -14.99 -68.88
N LEU A 5 12.61 -16.28 -68.71
CA LEU A 5 13.13 -16.84 -67.46
C LEU A 5 14.47 -16.21 -67.07
N VAL A 6 15.37 -15.95 -68.00
CA VAL A 6 16.65 -15.28 -67.75
C VAL A 6 16.45 -13.81 -67.29
N ILE A 7 15.51 -13.10 -67.93
CA ILE A 7 15.21 -11.73 -67.57
C ILE A 7 14.56 -11.66 -66.17
N THR A 8 13.68 -12.60 -65.84
CA THR A 8 13.05 -12.68 -64.51
C THR A 8 14.07 -13.00 -63.42
N ILE A 9 14.99 -13.94 -63.66
CA ILE A 9 16.06 -14.26 -62.70
C ILE A 9 17.02 -13.08 -62.55
N LEU A 10 17.36 -12.37 -63.62
CA LEU A 10 18.21 -11.18 -63.57
C LEU A 10 17.53 -10.03 -62.78
N SER A 11 16.23 -9.83 -62.95
CA SER A 11 15.45 -8.85 -62.19
C SER A 11 15.41 -9.20 -60.70
N ILE A 12 15.23 -10.47 -60.33
CA ILE A 12 15.23 -10.93 -58.93
C ILE A 12 16.62 -10.73 -58.30
N ILE A 13 17.69 -10.98 -59.04
CA ILE A 13 19.06 -10.76 -58.57
C ILE A 13 19.33 -9.27 -58.36
N VAL A 14 18.87 -8.40 -59.27
CA VAL A 14 19.02 -6.94 -59.11
C VAL A 14 18.22 -6.41 -57.95
N LEU A 15 17.01 -6.92 -57.71
CA LEU A 15 16.19 -6.58 -56.56
C LEU A 15 16.82 -7.05 -55.21
N ALA A 16 17.44 -8.23 -55.19
CA ALA A 16 18.12 -8.79 -54.05
C ALA A 16 19.40 -8.02 -53.65
N VAL A 17 20.07 -7.40 -54.63
CA VAL A 17 21.29 -6.58 -54.42
C VAL A 17 20.92 -5.14 -54.00
N ALA A 18 19.75 -4.62 -54.41
CA ALA A 18 19.29 -3.29 -54.08
C ALA A 18 18.85 -3.13 -52.62
N CYS A 19 18.67 -4.23 -51.86
CA CYS A 19 18.30 -4.19 -50.43
C CYS A 19 19.49 -4.30 -49.46
N ARG A 20 20.72 -4.19 -49.91
CA ARG A 20 21.85 -4.05 -48.97
C ARG A 20 21.90 -2.61 -48.45
N LYS A 21 21.39 -2.39 -47.25
CA LYS A 21 21.61 -1.17 -46.49
C LYS A 21 23.12 -0.97 -46.35
N ASP A 22 23.64 0.17 -46.82
CA ASP A 22 25.07 0.48 -46.71
C ASP A 22 25.48 0.42 -45.24
N ARG A 23 26.49 -0.39 -44.93
CA ARG A 23 27.07 -0.53 -43.59
C ARG A 23 28.16 0.53 -43.33
N THR A 24 28.09 1.65 -44.01
CA THR A 24 29.01 2.76 -43.74
C THR A 24 28.55 3.51 -42.48
N PHE A 25 29.49 3.73 -41.59
CA PHE A 25 29.28 4.50 -40.34
C PHE A 25 30.00 5.83 -40.46
N SER A 26 29.36 6.90 -39.99
CA SER A 26 29.98 8.21 -39.96
C SER A 26 30.89 8.32 -38.73
N ASP A 27 32.10 8.83 -38.93
CA ASP A 27 33.09 9.11 -37.91
C ASP A 27 33.21 10.64 -37.65
N SER A 28 32.31 11.43 -38.24
CA SER A 28 32.32 12.89 -38.10
C SER A 28 32.04 13.33 -36.66
N PRO A 29 32.91 14.15 -36.05
CA PRO A 29 32.65 14.69 -34.70
C PRO A 29 31.39 15.56 -34.58
N SER A 30 30.84 16.04 -35.71
CA SER A 30 29.57 16.77 -35.73
C SER A 30 28.32 15.88 -35.53
N LYS A 31 28.50 14.56 -35.63
CA LYS A 31 27.45 13.55 -35.49
C LYS A 31 27.57 12.85 -34.16
N ASN A 32 26.61 13.03 -33.30
CA ASN A 32 26.61 12.43 -31.98
C ASN A 32 25.24 11.77 -31.67
N ILE A 33 25.21 10.94 -30.66
CA ILE A 33 23.99 10.38 -30.06
C ILE A 33 23.33 11.40 -29.13
N SER A 34 22.05 11.16 -28.83
CA SER A 34 21.36 11.80 -27.72
C SER A 34 20.73 10.75 -26.80
N LEU A 35 20.49 11.09 -25.55
CA LEU A 35 19.90 10.22 -24.54
C LEU A 35 18.48 10.66 -24.22
N SER A 36 17.60 9.72 -23.82
CA SER A 36 16.24 10.05 -23.35
C SER A 36 16.22 10.78 -22.02
N ALA A 37 17.30 10.66 -21.22
CA ALA A 37 17.51 11.35 -19.96
C ALA A 37 19.00 11.48 -19.67
N ASP A 38 19.41 12.52 -18.99
CA ASP A 38 20.77 12.72 -18.50
C ASP A 38 21.00 12.14 -17.10
N THR A 39 19.91 11.79 -16.41
CA THR A 39 19.93 11.22 -15.06
C THR A 39 18.89 10.10 -14.93
N ILE A 40 19.31 8.98 -14.39
CA ILE A 40 18.47 7.82 -14.07
C ILE A 40 18.47 7.65 -12.55
N THR A 41 17.29 7.86 -11.96
CA THR A 41 17.08 7.77 -10.50
C THR A 41 16.36 6.46 -10.14
N PHE A 42 16.85 5.80 -9.09
CA PHE A 42 16.29 4.56 -8.57
C PHE A 42 15.56 4.75 -7.23
N ASP A 43 15.40 6.00 -6.79
CA ASP A 43 14.82 6.33 -5.49
C ASP A 43 15.48 5.53 -4.34
N THR A 44 14.71 5.06 -3.36
CA THR A 44 15.22 4.22 -2.28
C THR A 44 15.23 2.75 -2.69
N VAL A 45 16.39 2.11 -2.57
CA VAL A 45 16.62 0.70 -2.88
C VAL A 45 17.10 -0.03 -1.63
N PHE A 46 16.39 -1.06 -1.23
CA PHE A 46 16.79 -1.89 -0.09
C PHE A 46 18.07 -2.66 -0.42
N THR A 47 19.01 -2.68 0.53
CA THR A 47 20.28 -3.38 0.37
C THR A 47 20.10 -4.88 0.19
N ALA A 48 21.06 -5.54 -0.48
CA ALA A 48 21.06 -6.97 -0.81
C ALA A 48 19.95 -7.44 -1.79
N VAL A 49 19.08 -6.57 -2.23
CA VAL A 49 18.05 -6.87 -3.25
C VAL A 49 18.24 -5.96 -4.46
N GLY A 50 18.09 -6.51 -5.67
CA GLY A 50 18.19 -5.73 -6.89
C GLY A 50 16.96 -4.83 -7.07
N SER A 51 17.19 -3.61 -7.56
CA SER A 51 16.12 -2.67 -7.92
C SER A 51 15.22 -3.18 -9.06
N SER A 52 14.13 -2.48 -9.32
CA SER A 52 13.44 -2.54 -10.62
C SER A 52 14.39 -2.12 -11.74
N THR A 53 14.09 -2.57 -12.97
CA THR A 53 14.87 -2.18 -14.16
C THR A 53 14.41 -0.80 -14.62
N ARG A 54 15.36 0.12 -14.81
CA ARG A 54 15.14 1.39 -15.49
C ARG A 54 15.62 1.28 -16.95
N ILE A 55 14.99 2.06 -17.81
CA ILE A 55 15.28 2.08 -19.25
C ILE A 55 15.82 3.45 -19.62
N LEU A 56 17.00 3.47 -20.28
CA LEU A 56 17.54 4.61 -20.95
C LEU A 56 17.57 4.33 -22.46
N MET A 57 17.07 5.26 -23.25
CA MET A 57 17.12 5.18 -24.72
C MET A 57 18.29 5.98 -25.25
N ILE A 58 19.05 5.39 -26.18
CA ILE A 58 20.05 6.06 -26.97
C ILE A 58 19.45 6.32 -28.35
N TYR A 59 19.47 7.56 -28.81
CA TYR A 59 18.94 7.95 -30.12
C TYR A 59 20.07 8.36 -31.07
N ASN A 60 20.01 7.88 -32.30
CA ASN A 60 20.73 8.44 -33.41
C ASN A 60 19.76 9.28 -34.26
N ASN A 61 19.71 10.57 -34.02
CA ASN A 61 18.85 11.50 -34.78
C ASN A 61 19.48 11.93 -36.12
N ASN A 62 20.60 11.31 -36.52
CA ASN A 62 21.23 11.57 -37.81
C ASN A 62 20.72 10.58 -38.86
N SER A 63 20.79 10.95 -40.13
CA SER A 63 20.45 10.06 -41.26
C SER A 63 21.49 8.96 -41.50
N GLU A 64 22.72 9.21 -41.07
CA GLU A 64 23.84 8.28 -41.18
C GLU A 64 23.90 7.31 -40.00
N ASN A 65 24.43 6.12 -40.25
CA ASN A 65 24.69 5.18 -39.15
C ASN A 65 25.84 5.69 -38.29
N LEU A 66 25.74 5.48 -36.99
CA LEU A 66 26.78 5.80 -36.00
C LEU A 66 27.28 4.51 -35.34
N LYS A 67 28.56 4.55 -34.95
CA LYS A 67 29.15 3.55 -34.09
C LYS A 67 29.50 4.22 -32.75
N ILE A 68 28.93 3.72 -31.66
CA ILE A 68 29.31 4.12 -30.32
C ILE A 68 30.58 3.35 -29.99
N ASN A 69 31.71 4.04 -29.95
CA ASN A 69 33.01 3.43 -29.76
C ASN A 69 33.14 2.70 -28.43
N SER A 70 32.56 3.29 -27.36
CA SER A 70 32.46 2.64 -26.06
C SER A 70 31.28 3.14 -25.25
N ILE A 71 30.66 2.23 -24.49
CA ILE A 71 29.72 2.53 -23.40
C ILE A 71 30.31 1.88 -22.15
N ARG A 72 30.51 2.62 -21.08
CA ARG A 72 31.12 2.08 -19.88
C ARG A 72 30.57 2.68 -18.60
N LEU A 73 30.48 1.89 -17.55
CA LEU A 73 30.34 2.41 -16.19
C LEU A 73 31.65 3.02 -15.72
N GLU A 74 31.60 4.19 -15.08
CA GLU A 74 32.82 4.88 -14.62
C GLU A 74 33.58 4.05 -13.58
N LYS A 75 32.86 3.43 -12.61
CA LYS A 75 33.44 2.58 -11.57
C LYS A 75 33.75 1.14 -12.06
N GLY A 76 33.43 0.81 -13.33
CA GLY A 76 33.68 -0.50 -13.92
C GLY A 76 33.05 -1.62 -13.11
N ASP A 77 33.82 -2.69 -12.84
CA ASP A 77 33.35 -3.87 -12.12
C ASP A 77 33.08 -3.62 -10.61
N SER A 78 33.49 -2.48 -10.07
CA SER A 78 33.15 -2.08 -8.71
C SER A 78 31.83 -1.32 -8.60
N SER A 79 31.16 -1.09 -9.74
CA SER A 79 29.86 -0.43 -9.78
C SER A 79 28.78 -1.28 -9.13
N PRO A 80 27.89 -0.71 -8.31
CA PRO A 80 26.70 -1.39 -7.85
C PRO A 80 25.63 -1.51 -8.95
N TYR A 81 25.84 -0.84 -10.10
CA TYR A 81 24.91 -0.87 -11.22
C TYR A 81 25.27 -1.99 -12.21
N SER A 82 24.23 -2.63 -12.71
CA SER A 82 24.30 -3.63 -13.78
C SER A 82 23.64 -3.09 -15.04
N VAL A 83 24.33 -3.17 -16.17
CA VAL A 83 23.86 -2.60 -17.43
C VAL A 83 23.71 -3.70 -18.49
N ASN A 84 22.67 -3.60 -19.28
CA ASN A 84 22.47 -4.41 -20.47
C ASN A 84 22.18 -3.47 -21.65
N VAL A 85 23.00 -3.53 -22.67
CA VAL A 85 22.87 -2.73 -23.90
C VAL A 85 22.55 -3.66 -25.05
N ASP A 86 21.40 -3.48 -25.68
CA ASP A 86 20.95 -4.26 -26.84
C ASP A 86 21.09 -5.80 -26.63
N GLY A 87 20.71 -6.28 -25.43
CA GLY A 87 20.77 -7.69 -25.06
C GLY A 87 22.12 -8.18 -24.53
N GLN A 88 23.16 -7.36 -24.54
CA GLN A 88 24.47 -7.68 -23.97
C GLN A 88 24.59 -7.13 -22.56
N SER A 89 24.98 -7.96 -21.59
CA SER A 89 25.22 -7.53 -20.21
C SER A 89 26.70 -7.33 -19.96
N GLY A 90 27.06 -6.25 -19.24
CA GLY A 90 28.46 -5.95 -18.93
C GLY A 90 28.64 -4.60 -18.25
N THR A 91 29.89 -4.25 -17.99
CA THR A 91 30.32 -2.95 -17.48
C THR A 91 30.99 -2.09 -18.55
N VAL A 92 31.38 -2.72 -19.67
CA VAL A 92 31.98 -2.07 -20.84
C VAL A 92 31.43 -2.74 -22.11
N PHE A 93 31.03 -1.92 -23.07
CA PHE A 93 30.54 -2.34 -24.39
C PHE A 93 31.30 -1.56 -25.44
N ASN A 94 31.78 -2.20 -26.51
CA ASN A 94 32.53 -1.57 -27.55
C ASN A 94 31.84 -1.74 -28.90
N ASP A 95 32.04 -0.78 -29.79
CA ASP A 95 31.61 -0.81 -31.17
C ASP A 95 30.11 -1.07 -31.38
N MET A 96 29.26 -0.50 -30.55
CA MET A 96 27.81 -0.64 -30.62
C MET A 96 27.27 0.16 -31.83
N GLU A 97 26.60 -0.55 -32.75
CA GLU A 97 26.07 0.04 -33.98
C GLU A 97 24.66 0.59 -33.75
N ILE A 98 24.41 1.80 -34.23
CA ILE A 98 23.07 2.41 -34.21
C ILE A 98 22.79 3.00 -35.62
N TYR A 99 21.72 2.53 -36.25
CA TYR A 99 21.37 2.97 -37.60
C TYR A 99 20.81 4.39 -37.62
N GLY A 100 20.82 5.02 -38.77
CA GLY A 100 20.29 6.38 -38.94
C GLY A 100 18.80 6.44 -38.61
N ASN A 101 18.38 7.44 -37.80
CA ASN A 101 17.04 7.63 -37.28
C ASN A 101 16.52 6.42 -36.47
N ASP A 102 17.40 5.74 -35.72
CA ASP A 102 17.08 4.57 -34.92
C ASP A 102 17.47 4.78 -33.43
N SER A 103 17.15 3.82 -32.58
CA SER A 103 17.44 3.88 -31.16
C SER A 103 17.85 2.51 -30.59
N LEU A 104 18.61 2.54 -29.49
CA LEU A 104 19.00 1.38 -28.69
C LEU A 104 18.47 1.49 -27.26
N TYR A 105 18.10 0.34 -26.70
CA TYR A 105 17.69 0.23 -25.30
C TYR A 105 18.87 -0.10 -24.41
N VAL A 106 18.96 0.63 -23.31
CA VAL A 106 19.85 0.33 -22.20
C VAL A 106 19.02 0.04 -20.97
N PHE A 107 19.11 -1.17 -20.47
CA PHE A 107 18.45 -1.62 -19.23
C PHE A 107 19.44 -1.52 -18.08
N ILE A 108 19.03 -0.84 -17.01
CA ILE A 108 19.90 -0.55 -15.88
C ILE A 108 19.21 -1.03 -14.59
N LYS A 109 19.96 -1.72 -13.73
CA LYS A 109 19.59 -2.14 -12.38
C LYS A 109 20.66 -1.74 -11.40
N VAL A 110 20.30 -1.58 -10.15
CA VAL A 110 21.26 -1.41 -9.04
C VAL A 110 21.04 -2.48 -7.99
N THR A 111 22.13 -3.00 -7.43
CA THR A 111 22.13 -3.89 -6.26
C THR A 111 23.15 -3.33 -5.29
N ILE A 112 22.67 -2.93 -4.12
CA ILE A 112 23.47 -2.20 -3.12
C ILE A 112 23.86 -3.15 -2.00
N ASN A 113 25.14 -3.20 -1.67
CA ASN A 113 25.61 -4.00 -0.54
C ASN A 113 25.22 -3.35 0.79
N PRO A 114 24.87 -4.13 1.81
CA PRO A 114 24.65 -3.61 3.16
C PRO A 114 25.85 -2.85 3.70
N THR A 115 25.58 -1.81 4.46
CA THR A 115 26.57 -1.01 5.21
C THR A 115 26.26 -1.06 6.69
N ASP A 116 27.03 -0.38 7.53
CA ASP A 116 26.73 -0.21 8.96
C ASP A 116 25.79 1.01 9.23
N GLU A 117 25.44 1.75 8.20
CA GLU A 117 24.56 2.94 8.31
C GLU A 117 23.10 2.54 8.48
N ASN A 118 22.38 3.22 9.36
CA ASN A 118 20.94 3.02 9.58
C ASN A 118 20.09 3.93 8.70
N ASN A 119 20.58 5.14 8.41
CA ASN A 119 19.91 6.07 7.52
C ASN A 119 20.16 5.74 6.04
N PRO A 120 19.27 6.19 5.12
CA PRO A 120 19.53 6.07 3.69
C PRO A 120 20.84 6.75 3.30
N PHE A 121 21.62 6.10 2.45
CA PHE A 121 22.89 6.58 1.97
C PHE A 121 22.94 6.69 0.45
N PHE A 122 23.71 7.66 -0.05
CA PHE A 122 23.79 7.98 -1.46
C PHE A 122 24.70 7.02 -2.23
N VAL A 123 24.20 6.55 -3.37
CA VAL A 123 24.92 5.64 -4.28
C VAL A 123 24.86 6.19 -5.68
N GLU A 124 26.01 6.49 -6.27
CA GLU A 124 26.09 7.06 -7.61
C GLU A 124 27.11 6.34 -8.49
N ASP A 125 26.89 6.41 -9.80
CA ASP A 125 27.88 6.11 -10.84
C ASP A 125 27.52 6.91 -12.10
N ARG A 126 28.36 6.83 -13.13
CA ARG A 126 28.12 7.44 -14.43
C ARG A 126 28.21 6.39 -15.53
N LEU A 127 27.26 6.41 -16.44
CA LEU A 127 27.32 5.64 -17.68
C LEU A 127 27.81 6.59 -18.78
N ILE A 128 29.00 6.32 -19.31
CA ILE A 128 29.73 7.18 -20.22
C ILE A 128 29.71 6.56 -21.62
N PHE A 129 29.29 7.35 -22.59
CA PHE A 129 29.19 7.00 -24.00
C PHE A 129 30.22 7.81 -24.78
N ASN A 130 31.05 7.14 -25.59
CA ASN A 130 31.96 7.79 -26.50
C ASN A 130 31.56 7.53 -27.95
N THR A 131 31.26 8.59 -28.70
CA THR A 131 30.83 8.49 -30.10
C THR A 131 31.55 9.58 -30.90
N ASN A 132 32.34 9.17 -31.93
CA ASN A 132 33.06 10.07 -32.81
C ASN A 132 33.94 11.10 -32.05
N GLY A 133 34.52 10.70 -30.92
CA GLY A 133 35.35 11.58 -30.07
C GLY A 133 34.56 12.47 -29.12
N ASN A 134 33.23 12.43 -29.14
CA ASN A 134 32.38 13.13 -28.17
C ASN A 134 32.04 12.24 -27.02
N GLU A 135 32.05 12.78 -25.81
CA GLU A 135 31.56 12.10 -24.59
C GLU A 135 30.14 12.57 -24.25
N THR A 136 29.24 11.63 -24.06
CA THR A 136 27.88 11.85 -23.52
C THR A 136 27.76 11.06 -22.22
N VAL A 137 27.12 11.62 -21.19
CA VAL A 137 27.06 11.01 -19.85
C VAL A 137 25.63 10.91 -19.38
N ALA A 138 25.27 9.76 -18.80
CA ALA A 138 24.08 9.59 -17.98
C ALA A 138 24.49 9.36 -16.51
N HIS A 139 23.95 10.16 -15.59
CA HIS A 139 24.14 9.99 -14.16
C HIS A 139 23.21 8.90 -13.64
N LEU A 140 23.76 7.99 -12.84
CA LEU A 140 23.02 6.91 -12.18
C LEU A 140 23.00 7.20 -10.68
N ILE A 141 21.79 7.35 -10.13
CA ILE A 141 21.58 7.78 -8.74
C ILE A 141 20.63 6.83 -8.04
N ALA A 142 20.99 6.38 -6.84
CA ALA A 142 20.15 5.61 -5.94
C ALA A 142 20.40 6.00 -4.48
N TYR A 143 19.39 5.77 -3.62
CA TYR A 143 19.53 5.82 -2.18
C TYR A 143 19.47 4.41 -1.61
N GLY A 144 20.57 3.91 -1.02
CA GLY A 144 20.63 2.63 -0.34
C GLY A 144 19.98 2.71 1.03
N GLN A 145 19.15 1.73 1.39
CA GLN A 145 18.54 1.63 2.70
C GLN A 145 18.77 0.24 3.29
N ASN A 146 19.46 0.18 4.43
CA ASN A 146 19.55 -1.05 5.20
C ASN A 146 18.22 -1.38 5.85
N VAL A 147 17.84 -2.65 5.87
CA VAL A 147 16.57 -3.13 6.41
C VAL A 147 16.73 -4.44 7.17
N ASN A 148 15.76 -4.73 8.02
CA ASN A 148 15.59 -6.02 8.68
C ASN A 148 14.69 -6.90 7.81
N TYR A 149 15.25 -7.95 7.21
CA TYR A 149 14.49 -8.87 6.38
C TYR A 149 13.79 -9.93 7.23
N ILE A 150 12.47 -10.01 7.11
CA ILE A 150 11.61 -11.04 7.69
C ILE A 150 11.17 -11.96 6.55
N ILE A 151 11.88 -13.09 6.40
CA ILE A 151 11.68 -13.98 5.25
C ILE A 151 11.04 -15.29 5.70
N GLY A 152 9.78 -15.49 5.36
CA GLY A 152 9.05 -16.73 5.61
C GLY A 152 9.60 -17.88 4.79
N LYS A 153 10.17 -18.89 5.46
CA LYS A 153 10.77 -20.08 4.83
C LYS A 153 10.28 -21.39 5.45
N THR A 154 9.55 -21.33 6.56
CA THR A 154 9.09 -22.49 7.31
C THR A 154 7.63 -22.80 7.01
N THR A 155 7.18 -24.00 7.34
CA THR A 155 5.79 -24.37 7.38
C THR A 155 5.32 -24.42 8.82
N LEU A 156 4.33 -23.59 9.18
CA LEU A 156 3.69 -23.63 10.49
C LEU A 156 2.45 -24.51 10.41
N TYR A 157 2.29 -25.39 11.39
CA TYR A 157 1.11 -26.25 11.52
C TYR A 157 0.23 -25.71 12.65
N LYS A 158 -1.01 -25.37 12.34
CA LYS A 158 -1.96 -24.81 13.29
C LYS A 158 -3.28 -25.59 13.22
N THR A 159 -3.83 -25.92 14.38
CA THR A 159 -5.08 -26.69 14.49
C THR A 159 -6.25 -25.73 14.71
N ILE A 160 -7.28 -25.85 13.88
CA ILE A 160 -8.57 -25.16 13.99
C ILE A 160 -9.65 -26.22 14.10
N GLY A 161 -10.32 -26.30 15.25
CA GLY A 161 -11.21 -27.42 15.55
C GLY A 161 -10.44 -28.74 15.54
N ASP A 162 -10.91 -29.71 14.77
CA ASP A 162 -10.28 -31.03 14.62
C ASP A 162 -9.33 -31.12 13.42
N GLN A 163 -9.09 -30.02 12.69
CA GLN A 163 -8.28 -30.00 11.48
C GLN A 163 -6.99 -29.23 11.67
N THR A 164 -5.88 -29.81 11.20
CA THR A 164 -4.57 -29.17 11.19
C THR A 164 -4.27 -28.61 9.79
N TYR A 165 -4.01 -27.32 9.75
CA TYR A 165 -3.67 -26.58 8.54
C TYR A 165 -2.16 -26.34 8.47
N ALA A 166 -1.59 -26.45 7.28
CA ALA A 166 -0.18 -26.19 7.01
C ALA A 166 -0.06 -24.83 6.30
N PHE A 167 0.43 -23.82 7.03
CA PHE A 167 0.74 -22.50 6.49
C PHE A 167 2.19 -22.49 6.02
N LYS A 168 2.38 -22.45 4.71
CA LYS A 168 3.71 -22.50 4.08
C LYS A 168 4.32 -21.09 3.98
N ASN A 169 5.65 -21.07 3.90
CA ASN A 169 6.41 -19.83 3.73
C ASN A 169 6.13 -18.81 4.84
N CYS A 170 6.17 -19.26 6.07
CA CYS A 170 5.95 -18.42 7.25
C CYS A 170 7.28 -18.11 7.97
N TYR A 171 7.30 -16.97 8.65
CA TYR A 171 8.32 -16.59 9.61
C TYR A 171 7.66 -16.42 10.98
N SER A 172 8.10 -17.16 12.00
CA SER A 172 7.61 -16.95 13.36
C SER A 172 8.39 -15.79 13.98
N ILE A 173 7.70 -14.70 14.28
CA ILE A 173 8.30 -13.53 14.96
C ILE A 173 8.56 -13.88 16.42
N THR A 174 7.57 -14.53 17.05
CA THR A 174 7.65 -14.99 18.44
C THR A 174 7.68 -16.52 18.49
N ASP A 175 8.28 -17.07 19.51
CA ASP A 175 8.33 -18.51 19.75
C ASP A 175 8.25 -18.81 21.26
N SER A 176 8.44 -20.05 21.67
CA SER A 176 8.37 -20.46 23.09
C SER A 176 9.47 -19.85 23.98
N VAL A 177 10.49 -19.23 23.40
CA VAL A 177 11.62 -18.59 24.10
C VAL A 177 11.53 -17.07 23.99
N ASN A 178 11.27 -16.56 22.77
CA ASN A 178 11.13 -15.13 22.48
C ASN A 178 9.65 -14.78 22.41
N THR A 179 9.03 -14.57 23.54
CA THR A 179 7.59 -14.25 23.63
C THR A 179 7.31 -12.76 23.42
N ASP A 180 8.25 -11.88 23.77
CA ASP A 180 8.12 -10.43 23.63
C ASP A 180 9.18 -9.90 22.67
N VAL A 181 8.72 -9.44 21.51
CA VAL A 181 9.57 -8.92 20.45
C VAL A 181 9.25 -7.44 20.21
N HIS A 182 10.30 -6.63 20.10
CA HIS A 182 10.20 -5.21 19.81
C HIS A 182 10.77 -4.89 18.43
N TRP A 183 10.00 -4.18 17.62
CA TRP A 183 10.45 -3.59 16.39
C TRP A 183 10.61 -2.08 16.56
N THR A 184 11.77 -1.56 16.19
CA THR A 184 12.15 -0.16 16.41
C THR A 184 12.32 0.58 15.07
N ALA A 185 12.29 1.92 15.12
CA ALA A 185 12.49 2.77 13.94
C ALA A 185 13.93 2.79 13.41
N GLU A 186 14.87 2.14 14.07
CA GLU A 186 16.30 2.18 13.71
C GLU A 186 16.54 1.74 12.27
N ARG A 187 15.91 0.64 11.84
CA ARG A 187 15.90 0.16 10.46
C ARG A 187 14.50 -0.32 10.08
N PRO A 188 14.03 -0.06 8.86
CA PRO A 188 12.76 -0.61 8.40
C PRO A 188 12.75 -2.14 8.38
N TYR A 189 11.57 -2.71 8.41
CA TYR A 189 11.35 -4.16 8.27
C TYR A 189 10.75 -4.44 6.90
N VAL A 190 11.26 -5.47 6.20
CA VAL A 190 10.71 -5.92 4.92
C VAL A 190 10.26 -7.36 5.06
N ILE A 191 8.96 -7.59 4.92
CA ILE A 191 8.32 -8.89 5.11
C ILE A 191 8.11 -9.56 3.75
N TYR A 192 8.74 -10.72 3.57
CA TYR A 192 8.51 -11.64 2.46
C TYR A 192 7.64 -12.80 2.91
N ASN A 193 6.50 -12.98 2.24
CA ASN A 193 5.47 -13.95 2.60
C ASN A 193 4.77 -13.57 3.93
N THR A 194 4.52 -14.50 4.84
CA THR A 194 3.74 -14.26 6.05
C THR A 194 4.61 -14.25 7.30
N ALA A 195 4.54 -13.17 8.06
CA ALA A 195 5.12 -13.07 9.40
C ALA A 195 4.04 -13.38 10.44
N PHE A 196 4.36 -14.25 11.40
CA PHE A 196 3.46 -14.74 12.44
C PHE A 196 3.87 -14.30 13.84
N ILE A 197 2.95 -13.76 14.61
CA ILE A 197 3.01 -13.68 16.06
C ILE A 197 2.29 -14.92 16.57
N ASP A 198 3.02 -15.82 17.22
CA ASP A 198 2.43 -17.07 17.72
C ASP A 198 1.63 -16.86 19.01
N SER A 199 0.90 -17.90 19.45
CA SER A 199 0.12 -17.86 20.69
C SER A 199 1.01 -17.49 21.88
N TYR A 200 0.48 -16.65 22.76
CA TYR A 200 1.16 -16.09 23.93
C TYR A 200 2.36 -15.18 23.62
N GLY A 201 2.67 -14.95 22.34
CA GLY A 201 3.68 -14.00 21.92
C GLY A 201 3.10 -12.58 21.79
N THR A 202 3.94 -11.58 22.00
CA THR A 202 3.64 -10.17 21.80
C THR A 202 4.65 -9.56 20.84
N LEU A 203 4.16 -8.89 19.80
CA LEU A 203 4.96 -7.99 18.99
C LEU A 203 4.59 -6.55 19.35
N THR A 204 5.56 -5.80 19.84
CA THR A 204 5.43 -4.35 20.05
C THR A 204 6.20 -3.62 18.97
N ILE A 205 5.52 -2.68 18.29
CA ILE A 205 6.08 -1.84 17.24
C ILE A 205 6.16 -0.41 17.75
N GLU A 206 7.38 0.10 17.83
CA GLU A 206 7.71 1.41 18.39
C GLU A 206 7.40 2.56 17.41
N PRO A 207 7.28 3.82 17.90
CA PRO A 207 7.01 4.98 17.06
C PRO A 207 7.99 5.13 15.89
N GLY A 208 7.52 5.58 14.74
CA GLY A 208 8.32 5.83 13.54
C GLY A 208 8.80 4.58 12.79
N THR A 209 8.44 3.39 13.26
CA THR A 209 8.81 2.14 12.58
C THR A 209 8.11 2.02 11.25
N ARG A 210 8.85 1.60 10.22
CA ARG A 210 8.35 1.39 8.86
C ARG A 210 8.36 -0.09 8.52
N ILE A 211 7.22 -0.63 8.14
CA ILE A 211 7.03 -2.02 7.77
C ILE A 211 6.61 -2.06 6.31
N TYR A 212 7.43 -2.73 5.51
CA TYR A 212 7.21 -2.92 4.09
C TYR A 212 6.87 -4.37 3.80
N PHE A 213 5.90 -4.60 2.95
CA PHE A 213 5.50 -5.94 2.53
C PHE A 213 5.89 -6.17 1.08
N HIS A 214 6.63 -7.23 0.84
CA HIS A 214 6.84 -7.72 -0.51
C HIS A 214 5.55 -8.38 -1.02
N ASN A 215 5.32 -8.33 -2.32
CA ASN A 215 4.13 -8.82 -3.04
C ASN A 215 3.44 -10.01 -2.34
N GLY A 216 2.21 -9.78 -1.87
CA GLY A 216 1.40 -10.78 -1.15
C GLY A 216 1.85 -11.08 0.29
N GLY A 217 2.81 -10.33 0.83
CA GLY A 217 3.23 -10.44 2.23
C GLY A 217 2.15 -10.01 3.20
N GLY A 218 2.18 -10.54 4.43
CA GLY A 218 1.22 -10.19 5.48
C GLY A 218 1.77 -10.37 6.89
N LEU A 219 1.13 -9.73 7.87
CA LEU A 219 1.44 -9.85 9.29
C LEU A 219 0.23 -10.43 10.02
N TRP A 220 0.40 -11.58 10.66
CA TRP A 220 -0.68 -12.29 11.32
C TRP A 220 -0.40 -12.50 12.81
N ALA A 221 -1.34 -12.17 13.68
CA ALA A 221 -1.35 -12.61 15.06
C ALA A 221 -2.29 -13.81 15.19
N TRP A 222 -1.73 -14.95 15.54
CA TRP A 222 -2.49 -16.16 15.78
C TRP A 222 -3.32 -16.04 17.06
N SER A 223 -4.30 -16.93 17.24
CA SER A 223 -5.11 -17.02 18.47
C SER A 223 -4.25 -16.92 19.73
N GLU A 224 -4.61 -16.03 20.63
CA GLU A 224 -3.91 -15.70 21.87
C GLU A 224 -2.55 -14.97 21.70
N GLY A 225 -2.16 -14.66 20.46
CA GLY A 225 -1.06 -13.73 20.17
C GLY A 225 -1.49 -12.28 20.31
N GLN A 226 -0.55 -11.34 20.46
CA GLN A 226 -0.83 -9.93 20.64
C GLN A 226 0.02 -9.06 19.71
N LEU A 227 -0.62 -8.11 19.05
CA LEU A 227 0.03 -7.02 18.34
C LEU A 227 -0.21 -5.71 19.09
N ILE A 228 0.86 -4.98 19.35
CA ILE A 228 0.84 -3.63 19.92
C ILE A 228 1.58 -2.70 18.95
N VAL A 229 0.87 -1.73 18.39
CA VAL A 229 1.43 -0.67 17.56
C VAL A 229 1.34 0.62 18.35
N ASN A 230 2.48 1.20 18.70
CA ASN A 230 2.61 2.38 19.54
C ASN A 230 3.23 3.54 18.74
N GLY A 231 2.54 4.04 17.71
CA GLY A 231 2.95 5.27 17.04
C GLY A 231 2.71 6.52 17.88
N THR A 232 3.13 7.66 17.35
CA THR A 232 2.76 8.99 17.85
C THR A 232 2.31 9.86 16.67
N ALA A 233 1.72 11.01 16.93
CA ALA A 233 1.31 11.94 15.88
C ALA A 233 2.50 12.40 15.02
N GLU A 234 3.66 12.62 15.65
CA GLU A 234 4.89 13.04 14.98
C GLU A 234 5.57 11.87 14.26
N ASP A 235 5.52 10.66 14.85
CA ASP A 235 6.21 9.47 14.39
C ASP A 235 5.23 8.28 14.27
N PRO A 236 4.29 8.29 13.32
CA PRO A 236 3.36 7.18 13.12
C PRO A 236 4.08 5.92 12.64
N VAL A 237 3.51 4.77 12.94
CA VAL A 237 3.97 3.49 12.39
C VAL A 237 3.35 3.29 11.02
N VAL A 238 4.18 2.99 10.00
CA VAL A 238 3.71 2.88 8.61
C VAL A 238 3.78 1.45 8.11
N PHE A 239 2.65 0.94 7.58
CA PHE A 239 2.52 -0.34 6.91
C PHE A 239 2.14 -0.13 5.45
N GLN A 240 3.00 -0.55 4.51
CA GLN A 240 2.77 -0.39 3.06
C GLN A 240 3.55 -1.42 2.23
N GLY A 241 3.36 -1.40 0.91
CA GLY A 241 4.17 -2.20 -0.01
C GLY A 241 5.64 -1.76 -0.06
N ASP A 242 6.50 -2.65 -0.52
CA ASP A 242 7.96 -2.43 -0.60
C ASP A 242 8.41 -1.70 -1.89
N ARG A 243 7.46 -1.34 -2.76
CA ARG A 243 7.71 -0.55 -3.96
C ARG A 243 7.61 0.94 -3.63
N LEU A 244 8.78 1.58 -3.45
CA LEU A 244 8.89 2.96 -2.99
C LEU A 244 8.98 3.99 -4.14
N GLU A 245 8.94 3.53 -5.39
CA GLU A 245 8.92 4.44 -6.53
C GLU A 245 7.62 5.27 -6.56
N PRO A 246 7.65 6.56 -6.97
CA PRO A 246 6.49 7.45 -6.93
C PRO A 246 5.23 6.89 -7.60
N PHE A 247 5.39 6.10 -8.68
CA PHE A 247 4.26 5.43 -9.34
C PHE A 247 3.50 4.47 -8.42
N TYR A 248 4.18 3.86 -7.43
CA TYR A 248 3.58 2.88 -6.51
C TYR A 248 3.10 3.50 -5.20
N ALA A 249 3.33 4.79 -4.97
CA ALA A 249 2.97 5.47 -3.70
C ALA A 249 1.48 5.30 -3.34
N ASP A 250 0.61 5.29 -4.38
CA ASP A 250 -0.83 5.18 -4.23
C ASP A 250 -1.42 4.03 -5.07
N GLN A 251 -0.62 3.00 -5.39
CA GLN A 251 -1.12 1.78 -6.05
C GLN A 251 -1.63 0.81 -5.00
N PRO A 252 -2.92 0.46 -4.99
CA PRO A 252 -3.48 -0.49 -4.03
C PRO A 252 -3.14 -1.95 -4.40
N GLY A 253 -3.29 -2.86 -3.44
CA GLY A 253 -3.15 -4.31 -3.68
C GLY A 253 -1.72 -4.82 -3.74
N GLN A 254 -0.75 -4.09 -3.15
CA GLN A 254 0.65 -4.48 -3.16
C GLN A 254 0.99 -5.62 -2.19
N TRP A 255 0.19 -5.82 -1.14
CA TRP A 255 0.39 -6.82 -0.09
C TRP A 255 -0.94 -7.38 0.40
N ASP A 256 -0.92 -8.45 1.24
CA ASP A 256 -2.14 -9.13 1.64
C ASP A 256 -2.88 -8.36 2.75
N ARG A 257 -2.51 -8.51 4.01
CA ARG A 257 -3.23 -7.93 5.15
C ARG A 257 -2.45 -7.97 6.46
N ILE A 258 -2.93 -7.19 7.44
CA ILE A 258 -2.71 -7.47 8.86
C ILE A 258 -3.91 -8.29 9.35
N TRP A 259 -3.67 -9.52 9.84
CA TRP A 259 -4.71 -10.41 10.33
C TRP A 259 -4.53 -10.71 11.80
N LEU A 260 -5.48 -10.25 12.61
CA LEU A 260 -5.49 -10.41 14.05
C LEU A 260 -6.61 -11.39 14.43
N MET A 261 -6.25 -12.53 15.01
CA MET A 261 -7.21 -13.44 15.61
C MET A 261 -7.50 -12.99 17.05
N GLU A 262 -8.35 -13.72 17.76
CA GLU A 262 -8.69 -13.36 19.12
C GLU A 262 -7.48 -13.28 20.04
N ALA A 263 -7.28 -12.14 20.67
CA ALA A 263 -6.27 -11.95 21.70
C ALA A 263 -6.73 -12.58 23.02
N ARG A 264 -5.78 -13.04 23.85
CA ARG A 264 -6.09 -13.60 25.18
C ARG A 264 -6.65 -12.52 26.12
N GLU A 265 -7.41 -12.93 27.11
CA GLU A 265 -7.96 -12.02 28.13
C GLU A 265 -6.87 -11.15 28.78
N GLY A 266 -7.13 -9.85 28.89
CA GLY A 266 -6.18 -8.86 29.42
C GLY A 266 -5.05 -8.46 28.46
N HIS A 267 -4.99 -9.01 27.25
CA HIS A 267 -3.94 -8.75 26.25
C HIS A 267 -4.54 -8.41 24.87
N GLY A 268 -5.48 -7.47 24.82
CA GLY A 268 -6.09 -7.00 23.58
C GLY A 268 -5.04 -6.44 22.60
N HIS A 269 -5.32 -6.54 21.30
CA HIS A 269 -4.52 -5.83 20.32
C HIS A 269 -4.70 -4.33 20.48
N ILE A 270 -3.63 -3.58 20.25
CA ILE A 270 -3.63 -2.12 20.29
C ILE A 270 -2.99 -1.62 19.00
N ILE A 271 -3.67 -0.73 18.29
CA ILE A 271 -3.14 -0.04 17.13
C ILE A 271 -3.37 1.45 17.34
N ASP A 272 -2.30 2.17 17.61
CA ASP A 272 -2.35 3.62 17.89
C ASP A 272 -1.36 4.35 16.98
N HIS A 273 -1.82 5.43 16.34
CA HIS A 273 -1.07 6.23 15.38
C HIS A 273 -0.38 5.37 14.30
N ALA A 274 -1.18 4.61 13.55
CA ALA A 274 -0.73 3.81 12.43
C ALA A 274 -1.25 4.36 11.09
N ILE A 275 -0.43 4.24 10.04
CA ILE A 275 -0.82 4.42 8.64
C ILE A 275 -0.72 3.07 7.95
N ILE A 276 -1.87 2.51 7.55
CA ILE A 276 -1.97 1.19 6.90
C ILE A 276 -2.51 1.40 5.50
N LYS A 277 -1.68 1.19 4.46
CA LYS A 277 -2.08 1.56 3.11
C LYS A 277 -1.66 0.60 2.01
N ASN A 278 -2.40 0.66 0.89
CA ASN A 278 -2.06 0.00 -0.36
C ASN A 278 -2.09 -1.54 -0.32
N GLY A 279 -2.79 -2.16 0.63
CA GLY A 279 -2.96 -3.62 0.70
C GLY A 279 -4.19 -4.15 -0.05
N PHE A 280 -4.42 -5.46 0.09
CA PHE A 280 -5.69 -6.09 -0.30
C PHE A 280 -6.74 -5.86 0.79
N ILE A 281 -6.46 -6.20 2.05
CA ILE A 281 -7.24 -5.81 3.23
C ILE A 281 -6.29 -5.07 4.17
N GLY A 282 -6.71 -3.90 4.68
CA GLY A 282 -5.89 -3.16 5.63
C GLY A 282 -5.73 -3.93 6.94
N LEU A 283 -6.83 -4.11 7.65
CA LEU A 283 -6.88 -4.80 8.92
C LEU A 283 -8.05 -5.80 8.95
N GLN A 284 -7.76 -7.06 9.22
CA GLN A 284 -8.74 -8.10 9.49
C GLN A 284 -8.68 -8.51 10.95
N VAL A 285 -9.79 -8.41 11.68
CA VAL A 285 -9.91 -8.85 13.08
C VAL A 285 -10.98 -9.92 13.16
N GLN A 286 -10.63 -11.12 13.61
CA GLN A 286 -11.53 -12.27 13.51
C GLN A 286 -11.42 -13.20 14.71
N ARG A 287 -12.57 -13.61 15.26
CA ARG A 287 -12.61 -14.70 16.23
C ARG A 287 -12.64 -16.04 15.50
N MET A 288 -11.70 -16.91 15.83
CA MET A 288 -11.54 -18.22 15.19
C MET A 288 -11.75 -19.38 16.16
N LEU A 289 -11.17 -19.34 17.37
CA LEU A 289 -11.02 -20.49 18.23
C LEU A 289 -11.56 -20.30 19.64
N LYS A 290 -11.54 -19.10 20.21
CA LYS A 290 -11.85 -18.84 21.61
C LYS A 290 -13.05 -17.92 21.75
N ASN A 291 -13.86 -18.16 22.78
CA ASN A 291 -15.01 -17.32 23.11
C ASN A 291 -14.67 -16.16 24.05
N ASN A 292 -13.72 -16.38 24.97
CA ASN A 292 -13.22 -15.33 25.85
C ASN A 292 -12.04 -14.66 25.19
N MET A 293 -12.23 -13.41 24.78
CA MET A 293 -11.21 -12.60 24.13
C MET A 293 -11.17 -11.21 24.73
N ALA A 294 -10.01 -10.58 24.63
CA ALA A 294 -9.88 -9.14 24.88
C ALA A 294 -10.35 -8.34 23.66
N ALA A 295 -10.94 -7.19 23.88
CA ALA A 295 -11.25 -6.25 22.81
C ALA A 295 -9.97 -5.76 22.12
N THR A 296 -10.08 -5.44 20.85
CA THR A 296 -9.04 -4.72 20.09
C THR A 296 -9.35 -3.22 20.14
N TYR A 297 -8.32 -2.41 20.27
CA TYR A 297 -8.42 -0.95 20.25
C TYR A 297 -7.62 -0.37 19.10
N ILE A 298 -8.27 0.48 18.29
CA ILE A 298 -7.67 1.16 17.16
C ILE A 298 -7.93 2.66 17.34
N SER A 299 -6.87 3.45 17.40
CA SER A 299 -6.99 4.89 17.62
C SER A 299 -6.01 5.69 16.75
N ASN A 300 -6.37 6.93 16.48
CA ASN A 300 -5.50 7.92 15.82
C ASN A 300 -4.81 7.38 14.55
N SER A 301 -5.54 6.65 13.72
CA SER A 301 -4.94 5.88 12.62
C SER A 301 -5.63 6.11 11.28
N ILE A 302 -4.86 5.94 10.20
CA ILE A 302 -5.33 6.04 8.82
C ILE A 302 -5.24 4.65 8.18
N ILE A 303 -6.33 4.19 7.57
CA ILE A 303 -6.41 2.91 6.85
C ILE A 303 -6.96 3.21 5.46
N GLU A 304 -6.08 3.24 4.46
CA GLU A 304 -6.40 3.83 3.17
C GLU A 304 -6.02 2.97 1.96
N ASN A 305 -6.77 3.14 0.89
CA ASN A 305 -6.41 2.70 -0.46
C ASN A 305 -6.17 1.18 -0.58
N HIS A 306 -7.15 0.38 -0.17
CA HIS A 306 -7.11 -1.08 -0.26
C HIS A 306 -7.96 -1.59 -1.43
N THR A 307 -7.48 -2.59 -2.19
CA THR A 307 -8.27 -3.18 -3.30
C THR A 307 -9.49 -3.94 -2.84
N GLY A 308 -9.53 -4.39 -1.59
CA GLY A 308 -10.65 -5.06 -0.95
C GLY A 308 -11.27 -4.20 0.14
N ILE A 309 -10.97 -4.50 1.39
CA ILE A 309 -11.61 -3.91 2.59
C ILE A 309 -10.57 -3.17 3.44
N GLY A 310 -10.94 -2.00 3.96
CA GLY A 310 -10.09 -1.27 4.91
C GLY A 310 -10.02 -1.98 6.26
N VAL A 311 -11.15 -2.08 6.96
CA VAL A 311 -11.29 -2.81 8.23
C VAL A 311 -12.34 -3.90 8.07
N TYR A 312 -11.93 -5.15 8.25
CA TYR A 312 -12.82 -6.30 8.27
C TYR A 312 -12.86 -6.93 9.66
N ALA A 313 -13.99 -6.88 10.33
CA ALA A 313 -14.21 -7.53 11.62
C ALA A 313 -15.21 -8.69 11.47
N ASN A 314 -14.93 -9.82 12.14
CA ASN A 314 -15.84 -10.95 12.16
C ASN A 314 -15.93 -11.56 13.56
N CYS A 315 -17.13 -11.53 14.13
CA CYS A 315 -17.43 -12.04 15.48
C CYS A 315 -16.50 -11.45 16.56
N TYR A 316 -16.28 -10.13 16.58
CA TYR A 316 -15.26 -9.53 17.46
C TYR A 316 -15.78 -8.32 18.23
N SER A 317 -14.99 -7.82 19.17
CA SER A 317 -15.24 -6.56 19.89
C SER A 317 -14.11 -5.56 19.64
N ILE A 318 -14.46 -4.38 19.12
CA ILE A 318 -13.48 -3.36 18.73
C ILE A 318 -13.90 -1.98 19.20
N GLY A 319 -13.01 -1.31 19.96
CA GLY A 319 -13.09 0.12 20.22
C GLY A 319 -12.27 0.89 19.17
N MET A 320 -12.92 1.83 18.48
CA MET A 320 -12.30 2.61 17.39
C MET A 320 -12.51 4.11 17.64
N SER A 321 -11.46 4.91 17.48
CA SER A 321 -11.56 6.35 17.67
C SER A 321 -10.53 7.13 16.86
N ASN A 322 -10.92 8.33 16.44
CA ASN A 322 -10.06 9.16 15.58
C ASN A 322 -9.51 8.38 14.38
N LEU A 323 -10.39 7.69 13.62
CA LEU A 323 -9.97 6.94 12.44
C LEU A 323 -10.37 7.64 11.15
N LEU A 324 -9.47 7.60 10.19
CA LEU A 324 -9.81 7.76 8.79
C LEU A 324 -9.73 6.38 8.13
N VAL A 325 -10.84 5.91 7.55
CA VAL A 325 -10.86 4.70 6.72
C VAL A 325 -11.42 5.06 5.37
N ASP A 326 -10.60 4.98 4.33
CA ASP A 326 -11.01 5.52 3.06
C ASP A 326 -10.56 4.70 1.84
N ASN A 327 -11.18 5.04 0.71
CA ASN A 327 -10.80 4.64 -0.63
C ASN A 327 -10.54 3.13 -0.81
N CYS A 328 -11.54 2.30 -0.52
CA CYS A 328 -11.47 0.85 -0.63
C CYS A 328 -12.31 0.30 -1.79
N GLY A 329 -11.81 -0.74 -2.45
CA GLY A 329 -12.45 -1.34 -3.62
C GLY A 329 -13.76 -2.08 -3.32
N SER A 330 -13.98 -2.44 -2.04
CA SER A 330 -15.23 -2.98 -1.53
C SER A 330 -15.73 -2.09 -0.39
N TYR A 331 -15.72 -2.55 0.84
CA TYR A 331 -16.10 -1.76 2.02
C TYR A 331 -14.89 -1.01 2.58
N CYS A 332 -15.08 0.22 3.05
CA CYS A 332 -14.09 0.80 3.97
C CYS A 332 -14.12 0.04 5.31
N MET A 333 -15.32 -0.28 5.81
CA MET A 333 -15.46 -1.03 7.05
C MET A 333 -16.61 -2.04 6.95
N ALA A 334 -16.32 -3.31 7.24
CA ALA A 334 -17.32 -4.39 7.29
C ALA A 334 -17.24 -5.06 8.66
N LEU A 335 -18.32 -4.92 9.48
CA LEU A 335 -18.48 -5.50 10.80
C LEU A 335 -19.48 -6.65 10.70
N THR A 336 -18.98 -7.87 10.73
CA THR A 336 -19.75 -9.06 10.34
C THR A 336 -19.80 -10.13 11.43
N GLY A 337 -20.79 -11.01 11.35
CA GLY A 337 -20.92 -12.14 12.26
C GLY A 337 -21.24 -11.75 13.70
N GLY A 338 -21.86 -10.58 13.93
CA GLY A 338 -22.14 -10.08 15.27
C GLY A 338 -20.93 -9.47 15.97
N GLY A 339 -21.08 -9.08 17.24
CA GLY A 339 -20.01 -8.48 18.07
C GLY A 339 -20.37 -7.12 18.64
N ASP A 340 -19.40 -6.52 19.34
CA ASP A 340 -19.58 -5.23 20.03
C ASP A 340 -18.61 -4.19 19.45
N TYR A 341 -19.14 -3.11 18.92
CA TYR A 341 -18.37 -2.10 18.22
C TYR A 341 -18.68 -0.68 18.76
N LEU A 342 -17.61 0.06 19.07
CA LEU A 342 -17.70 1.47 19.41
C LEU A 342 -16.83 2.26 18.42
N LEU A 343 -17.42 3.22 17.73
CA LEU A 343 -16.72 4.10 16.79
C LEU A 343 -16.98 5.56 17.17
N THR A 344 -15.93 6.32 17.43
CA THR A 344 -16.04 7.72 17.85
C THR A 344 -15.11 8.62 17.06
N HIS A 345 -15.58 9.79 16.63
CA HIS A 345 -14.82 10.80 15.89
C HIS A 345 -14.09 10.23 14.67
N SER A 346 -14.78 9.47 13.85
CA SER A 346 -14.14 8.79 12.71
C SER A 346 -14.77 9.19 11.37
N THR A 347 -13.97 9.15 10.32
CA THR A 347 -14.40 9.37 8.94
C THR A 347 -14.27 8.06 8.16
N ILE A 348 -15.39 7.55 7.67
CA ILE A 348 -15.46 6.42 6.76
C ILE A 348 -15.88 6.96 5.40
N ALA A 349 -14.93 7.10 4.48
CA ALA A 349 -15.13 7.83 3.23
C ALA A 349 -14.72 7.01 1.99
N ASN A 350 -15.66 6.60 1.15
CA ASN A 350 -15.32 5.75 0.02
C ASN A 350 -15.53 6.42 -1.35
N TYR A 351 -14.44 6.90 -1.92
CA TYR A 351 -14.37 7.50 -3.25
C TYR A 351 -13.57 6.66 -4.26
N TRP A 352 -13.49 5.37 -4.04
CA TRP A 352 -12.76 4.43 -4.89
C TRP A 352 -13.10 4.55 -6.37
N THR A 353 -12.05 4.64 -7.21
CA THR A 353 -12.15 4.76 -8.67
C THR A 353 -11.44 3.65 -9.43
N GLY A 354 -10.68 2.78 -8.76
CA GLY A 354 -9.88 1.73 -9.41
C GLY A 354 -10.71 0.64 -10.12
N SER A 355 -11.97 0.45 -9.70
CA SER A 355 -12.92 -0.48 -10.31
C SER A 355 -14.35 -0.08 -9.93
N ALA A 356 -15.35 -0.72 -10.56
CA ALA A 356 -16.75 -0.51 -10.19
C ALA A 356 -17.04 -1.12 -8.81
N ARG A 357 -17.20 -0.26 -7.80
CA ARG A 357 -17.58 -0.65 -6.44
C ARG A 357 -19.08 -0.96 -6.37
N LYS A 358 -19.42 -2.10 -5.77
CA LYS A 358 -20.81 -2.53 -5.57
C LYS A 358 -21.30 -2.29 -4.14
N GLU A 359 -20.37 -2.35 -3.19
CA GLU A 359 -20.63 -2.36 -1.76
C GLU A 359 -20.69 -0.94 -1.17
N GLU A 360 -21.29 -0.78 -0.01
CA GLU A 360 -21.34 0.44 0.79
C GLU A 360 -19.97 0.73 1.44
N ALA A 361 -19.76 1.94 1.95
CA ALA A 361 -18.55 2.25 2.71
C ALA A 361 -18.53 1.54 4.07
N LEU A 362 -19.69 1.51 4.77
CA LEU A 362 -19.89 0.86 6.06
C LEU A 362 -20.98 -0.20 5.97
N PHE A 363 -20.68 -1.41 6.44
CA PHE A 363 -21.62 -2.53 6.39
C PHE A 363 -21.63 -3.32 7.69
N PHE A 364 -22.84 -3.72 8.13
CA PHE A 364 -23.06 -4.59 9.29
C PHE A 364 -23.84 -5.85 8.94
N ASN A 365 -23.42 -6.99 9.49
CA ASN A 365 -24.30 -8.15 9.60
C ASN A 365 -24.13 -8.86 10.95
N ASN A 366 -25.14 -9.68 11.32
CA ASN A 366 -25.17 -10.38 12.59
C ASN A 366 -25.12 -11.90 12.44
N TYR A 367 -24.63 -12.43 11.34
CA TYR A 367 -24.59 -13.87 11.11
C TYR A 367 -23.34 -14.30 10.34
N TYR A 368 -23.03 -15.58 10.47
CA TYR A 368 -22.11 -16.28 9.60
C TYR A 368 -22.69 -17.63 9.17
N SER A 369 -22.28 -18.14 8.01
CA SER A 369 -22.64 -19.47 7.54
C SER A 369 -21.45 -20.40 7.71
N ASP A 370 -21.63 -21.49 8.46
CA ASP A 370 -20.56 -22.47 8.68
C ASP A 370 -20.49 -23.42 7.47
N PRO A 371 -19.35 -23.43 6.75
CA PRO A 371 -19.20 -24.29 5.58
C PRO A 371 -19.13 -25.78 5.91
N THR A 372 -18.94 -26.15 7.18
CA THR A 372 -18.81 -27.55 7.60
C THR A 372 -20.16 -28.25 7.80
N ASP A 373 -21.16 -27.52 8.29
CA ASP A 373 -22.50 -28.04 8.54
C ASP A 373 -23.59 -27.39 7.67
N GLY A 374 -23.22 -26.32 6.93
CA GLY A 374 -24.13 -25.57 6.05
C GLY A 374 -25.17 -24.72 6.79
N ASN A 375 -25.06 -24.58 8.11
CA ASN A 375 -25.99 -23.79 8.91
C ASN A 375 -25.59 -22.31 8.95
N THR A 376 -26.59 -21.45 9.14
CA THR A 376 -26.42 -20.04 9.40
C THR A 376 -26.67 -19.75 10.89
N TYR A 377 -25.67 -19.15 11.52
CA TYR A 377 -25.70 -18.82 12.94
C TYR A 377 -25.78 -17.30 13.11
N ALA A 378 -26.84 -16.86 13.77
CA ALA A 378 -27.01 -15.46 14.11
C ALA A 378 -26.38 -15.17 15.48
N ILE A 379 -25.64 -14.08 15.56
CA ILE A 379 -24.98 -13.57 16.77
C ILE A 379 -25.40 -12.12 16.96
N PRO A 380 -25.80 -11.69 18.18
CA PRO A 380 -26.12 -10.29 18.43
C PRO A 380 -24.99 -9.35 17.98
N ILE A 381 -25.35 -8.20 17.38
CA ILE A 381 -24.45 -7.12 17.11
C ILE A 381 -24.89 -5.90 17.94
N SER A 382 -23.92 -5.25 18.56
CA SER A 382 -24.09 -3.94 19.19
C SER A 382 -23.08 -2.98 18.56
N CYS A 383 -23.56 -1.89 17.96
CA CYS A 383 -22.69 -0.92 17.31
C CYS A 383 -23.12 0.50 17.71
N GLU A 384 -22.22 1.25 18.34
CA GLU A 384 -22.40 2.66 18.66
C GLU A 384 -21.44 3.52 17.86
N ILE A 385 -21.98 4.52 17.15
CA ILE A 385 -21.19 5.41 16.27
C ILE A 385 -21.47 6.85 16.65
N ASN A 386 -20.44 7.54 17.13
CA ASN A 386 -20.53 8.88 17.70
C ASN A 386 -19.69 9.88 16.92
N ASN A 387 -20.21 11.07 16.69
CA ASN A 387 -19.49 12.19 16.09
C ASN A 387 -18.72 11.79 14.80
N SER A 388 -19.33 11.00 13.92
CA SER A 388 -18.63 10.39 12.80
C SER A 388 -19.24 10.76 11.45
N ILE A 389 -18.47 10.56 10.39
CA ILE A 389 -18.91 10.75 8.99
C ILE A 389 -18.87 9.40 8.28
N VAL A 390 -19.98 9.03 7.62
CA VAL A 390 -20.07 7.88 6.70
C VAL A 390 -20.53 8.42 5.35
N TYR A 391 -19.64 8.52 4.39
CA TYR A 391 -19.93 9.15 3.11
C TYR A 391 -19.12 8.55 1.96
N GLY A 392 -19.47 8.90 0.71
CA GLY A 392 -18.72 8.45 -0.46
C GLY A 392 -19.40 8.81 -1.78
N SER A 393 -19.02 8.10 -2.83
CA SER A 393 -19.48 8.34 -4.19
C SER A 393 -20.83 7.71 -4.52
N LYS A 394 -21.37 6.82 -3.66
CA LYS A 394 -22.65 6.15 -3.86
C LYS A 394 -23.79 6.89 -3.13
N LYS A 395 -25.03 6.56 -3.50
CA LYS A 395 -26.24 7.08 -2.83
C LYS A 395 -26.47 6.49 -1.44
N ASP A 396 -26.00 5.27 -1.25
CA ASP A 396 -26.03 4.55 0.02
C ASP A 396 -24.58 4.12 0.34
N GLU A 397 -24.04 4.66 1.41
CA GLU A 397 -22.73 4.32 1.95
C GLU A 397 -22.82 3.62 3.32
N PHE A 398 -24.04 3.33 3.76
CA PHE A 398 -24.31 2.53 4.94
C PHE A 398 -25.27 1.40 4.59
N GLY A 399 -24.88 0.16 4.88
CA GLY A 399 -25.63 -1.07 4.63
C GLY A 399 -25.75 -1.98 5.83
N THR A 400 -26.85 -2.73 5.91
CA THR A 400 -27.03 -3.79 6.93
C THR A 400 -27.71 -5.00 6.32
N ASP A 401 -27.32 -6.18 6.78
CA ASP A 401 -27.99 -7.45 6.46
C ASP A 401 -28.10 -8.29 7.75
N PHE A 402 -29.32 -8.39 8.30
CA PHE A 402 -29.56 -9.05 9.58
C PHE A 402 -30.41 -10.30 9.43
N TYR A 403 -30.05 -11.34 10.17
CA TYR A 403 -30.72 -12.62 10.18
C TYR A 403 -31.21 -12.97 11.59
N GLY A 404 -32.48 -13.21 11.71
CA GLY A 404 -33.16 -14.08 12.71
C GLY A 404 -33.19 -13.65 14.17
N ILE A 405 -32.52 -12.61 14.68
CA ILE A 405 -32.52 -12.27 16.11
C ILE A 405 -32.98 -10.84 16.39
N PRO A 406 -33.83 -10.63 17.42
CA PRO A 406 -34.27 -9.28 17.79
C PRO A 406 -33.24 -8.38 18.49
N ASP A 407 -32.16 -8.94 19.09
CA ASP A 407 -31.20 -8.21 19.90
C ASP A 407 -30.04 -7.60 19.08
N THR A 408 -30.37 -7.11 17.89
CA THR A 408 -29.43 -6.43 17.00
C THR A 408 -29.65 -4.93 17.16
N THR A 409 -28.65 -4.24 17.65
CA THR A 409 -28.72 -2.79 17.90
C THR A 409 -27.59 -2.06 17.19
N TYR A 410 -27.91 -0.96 16.53
CA TYR A 410 -26.93 0.03 16.14
C TYR A 410 -27.48 1.45 16.40
N VAL A 411 -26.62 2.34 16.79
CA VAL A 411 -26.98 3.74 17.10
C VAL A 411 -25.95 4.67 16.49
N PHE A 412 -26.43 5.69 15.81
CA PHE A 412 -25.63 6.82 15.36
C PHE A 412 -25.98 8.05 16.20
N ASN A 413 -24.98 8.70 16.75
CA ASN A 413 -25.11 9.93 17.50
C ASN A 413 -24.31 11.05 16.83
N ASN A 414 -24.92 12.21 16.60
CA ASN A 414 -24.25 13.42 16.10
C ASN A 414 -23.37 13.18 14.86
N SER A 415 -23.87 12.38 13.94
CA SER A 415 -23.10 11.89 12.79
C SER A 415 -23.69 12.35 11.45
N LEU A 416 -22.85 12.41 10.42
CA LEU A 416 -23.26 12.70 9.05
C LEU A 416 -23.21 11.44 8.20
N ILE A 417 -24.35 11.04 7.61
CA ILE A 417 -24.51 9.74 6.98
C ILE A 417 -25.06 9.91 5.56
N CYS A 418 -24.47 9.25 4.60
CA CYS A 418 -25.01 9.08 3.24
C CYS A 418 -25.83 7.80 3.16
N SER A 419 -27.15 7.91 3.23
CA SER A 419 -28.05 6.76 3.14
C SER A 419 -29.45 7.16 2.68
N THR A 420 -30.06 6.36 1.81
CA THR A 420 -31.46 6.48 1.40
C THR A 420 -32.40 5.62 2.25
N ARG A 421 -31.88 4.87 3.22
CA ARG A 421 -32.68 4.06 4.13
C ARG A 421 -33.59 4.93 5.01
N PRO A 422 -34.73 4.41 5.48
CA PRO A 422 -35.56 5.12 6.45
C PRO A 422 -34.75 5.46 7.72
N HIS A 423 -34.78 6.73 8.10
CA HIS A 423 -34.05 7.26 9.26
C HIS A 423 -34.96 8.04 10.24
N ASN A 424 -36.22 7.62 10.32
CA ASN A 424 -37.21 8.24 11.19
C ASN A 424 -37.18 7.69 12.62
N ASP A 425 -36.30 6.71 12.89
CA ASP A 425 -36.14 6.12 14.21
C ASP A 425 -35.13 6.93 15.03
N SER A 426 -35.66 7.73 15.98
CA SER A 426 -34.83 8.55 16.88
C SER A 426 -34.04 7.73 17.90
N ILE A 427 -34.27 6.44 18.01
CA ILE A 427 -33.49 5.54 18.87
C ILE A 427 -32.21 5.16 18.14
N MET A 428 -32.29 4.94 16.81
CA MET A 428 -31.14 4.56 15.98
C MET A 428 -30.33 5.76 15.47
N TYR A 429 -30.92 6.94 15.39
CA TYR A 429 -30.28 8.11 14.80
C TYR A 429 -30.54 9.38 15.64
N ASN A 430 -29.63 9.69 16.54
CA ASN A 430 -29.73 10.87 17.42
C ASN A 430 -28.94 12.04 16.84
N ALA A 431 -29.60 13.18 16.59
CA ALA A 431 -28.98 14.41 16.10
C ALA A 431 -28.11 14.21 14.83
N CYS A 432 -28.48 13.27 13.94
CA CYS A 432 -27.74 12.94 12.73
C CYS A 432 -28.17 13.82 11.55
N LEU A 433 -27.22 14.08 10.63
CA LEU A 433 -27.48 14.67 9.34
C LEU A 433 -27.41 13.61 8.23
N PHE A 434 -28.35 13.71 7.28
CA PHE A 434 -28.41 12.75 6.16
C PHE A 434 -28.23 13.43 4.82
N ASN A 435 -27.47 12.76 3.95
CA ASN A 435 -27.33 13.09 2.52
C ASN A 435 -26.86 14.54 2.27
N LYS A 436 -26.14 15.12 3.23
CA LYS A 436 -25.44 16.39 3.07
C LYS A 436 -23.99 16.10 2.70
N SER A 437 -23.50 16.69 1.61
CA SER A 437 -22.07 16.53 1.28
C SER A 437 -21.20 17.06 2.43
N PRO A 438 -20.27 16.27 2.96
CA PRO A 438 -19.33 16.71 3.98
C PRO A 438 -18.35 17.77 3.50
N LYS A 439 -18.29 18.01 2.18
CA LYS A 439 -17.37 18.97 1.53
C LYS A 439 -15.94 18.80 1.98
N PHE A 440 -15.41 17.62 1.75
CA PHE A 440 -13.99 17.35 1.93
C PHE A 440 -13.16 18.20 0.96
N ILE A 441 -11.96 18.59 1.36
CA ILE A 441 -11.07 19.48 0.59
C ILE A 441 -10.67 18.83 -0.74
N ASN A 442 -10.14 17.60 -0.72
CA ASN A 442 -9.72 16.93 -1.96
C ASN A 442 -9.74 15.40 -1.85
N THR A 443 -10.85 14.79 -2.21
CA THR A 443 -11.03 13.33 -2.15
C THR A 443 -10.19 12.54 -3.15
N THR A 444 -9.64 13.19 -4.17
CA THR A 444 -8.76 12.54 -5.16
C THR A 444 -7.31 12.42 -4.70
N GLU A 445 -6.93 13.22 -3.73
CA GLU A 445 -5.61 13.18 -3.07
C GLU A 445 -5.72 12.74 -1.61
N PHE A 446 -6.82 12.06 -1.26
CA PHE A 446 -7.11 11.52 0.08
C PHE A 446 -7.13 12.57 1.19
N ASP A 447 -7.40 13.84 0.85
CA ASP A 447 -7.59 14.91 1.82
C ASP A 447 -9.05 15.00 2.24
N PHE A 448 -9.35 14.42 3.39
CA PHE A 448 -10.69 14.38 4.00
C PHE A 448 -10.90 15.42 5.10
N HIS A 449 -10.08 16.46 5.14
CA HIS A 449 -10.38 17.64 5.95
C HIS A 449 -11.65 18.34 5.47
N LEU A 450 -12.28 19.05 6.40
CA LEU A 450 -13.54 19.76 6.11
C LEU A 450 -13.26 21.13 5.47
N ASP A 451 -14.00 21.46 4.40
CA ASP A 451 -14.05 22.82 3.88
C ASP A 451 -14.97 23.72 4.73
N THR A 452 -14.76 25.01 4.67
CA THR A 452 -15.47 26.07 5.44
C THR A 452 -17.01 26.01 5.40
N LEU A 453 -17.57 25.36 4.39
CA LEU A 453 -19.04 25.19 4.23
C LEU A 453 -19.51 23.78 4.59
N SER A 454 -18.69 22.98 5.26
CA SER A 454 -19.08 21.64 5.62
C SER A 454 -20.23 21.64 6.64
N PRO A 455 -21.29 20.84 6.38
CA PRO A 455 -22.37 20.67 7.37
C PRO A 455 -21.94 19.81 8.57
N ALA A 456 -20.77 19.20 8.54
CA ALA A 456 -20.21 18.41 9.64
C ALA A 456 -19.60 19.29 10.75
N ILE A 457 -19.39 20.57 10.47
CA ILE A 457 -18.82 21.53 11.43
C ILE A 457 -19.78 21.75 12.58
N GLY A 458 -19.33 21.52 13.82
CA GLY A 458 -20.00 21.82 15.07
C GLY A 458 -21.25 20.96 15.36
N ILE A 459 -21.44 19.82 14.66
CA ILE A 459 -22.58 18.93 14.94
C ILE A 459 -22.28 17.88 16.01
N GLY A 460 -21.02 17.70 16.37
CA GLY A 460 -20.60 16.70 17.34
C GLY A 460 -21.06 17.05 18.77
N ASP A 461 -21.28 16.03 19.58
CA ASP A 461 -21.55 16.18 21.02
C ASP A 461 -20.21 16.28 21.79
N PRO A 462 -19.96 17.36 22.57
CA PRO A 462 -18.72 17.50 23.30
C PRO A 462 -18.51 16.42 24.39
N ASN A 463 -19.55 15.70 24.79
CA ASN A 463 -19.41 14.58 25.73
C ASN A 463 -18.58 13.44 25.17
N TYR A 464 -18.48 13.31 23.85
CA TYR A 464 -17.60 12.33 23.18
C TYR A 464 -16.20 12.90 22.89
N ALA A 465 -15.99 14.21 23.02
CA ALA A 465 -14.70 14.87 22.80
C ALA A 465 -13.92 15.07 24.11
N VAL A 466 -13.70 14.01 24.87
CA VAL A 466 -13.09 14.07 26.22
C VAL A 466 -11.80 13.24 26.29
N GLY A 467 -10.91 13.59 27.20
CA GLY A 467 -9.62 12.91 27.35
C GLY A 467 -8.78 13.00 26.07
N PRO A 468 -8.23 11.88 25.58
CA PRO A 468 -7.47 11.86 24.32
C PRO A 468 -8.30 12.30 23.10
N LEU A 469 -9.61 12.04 23.09
CA LEU A 469 -10.52 12.39 22.00
C LEU A 469 -10.85 13.89 21.92
N ARG A 470 -10.33 14.70 22.84
CA ARG A 470 -10.36 16.15 22.73
C ARG A 470 -9.54 16.65 21.54
N PHE A 471 -8.56 15.88 21.12
CA PHE A 471 -7.75 16.20 19.96
C PHE A 471 -8.18 15.35 18.77
N ASP A 472 -8.13 15.92 17.58
CA ASP A 472 -8.42 15.23 16.34
C ASP A 472 -7.21 14.42 15.83
N LEU A 473 -7.31 13.87 14.64
CA LEU A 473 -6.26 13.03 14.05
C LEU A 473 -4.95 13.82 13.78
N ASP A 474 -5.04 15.14 13.57
CA ASP A 474 -3.89 16.04 13.43
C ASP A 474 -3.45 16.71 14.74
N GLY A 475 -4.07 16.36 15.85
CA GLY A 475 -3.80 16.97 17.15
C GLY A 475 -4.46 18.34 17.35
N VAL A 476 -5.44 18.72 16.52
CA VAL A 476 -6.20 19.96 16.69
C VAL A 476 -7.23 19.80 17.80
N ASP A 477 -7.29 20.77 18.72
CA ASP A 477 -8.28 20.78 19.82
C ASP A 477 -9.70 20.97 19.25
N ARG A 478 -10.60 20.02 19.53
CA ARG A 478 -12.00 20.04 19.10
C ARG A 478 -12.84 21.08 19.84
N GLY A 479 -12.34 21.65 20.94
CA GLY A 479 -13.02 22.66 21.71
C GLY A 479 -14.34 22.19 22.32
N ASP A 480 -15.25 23.15 22.51
CA ASP A 480 -16.60 22.89 23.07
C ASP A 480 -17.67 22.67 21.99
N SER A 481 -17.28 22.72 20.73
CA SER A 481 -18.14 22.48 19.56
C SER A 481 -17.42 21.57 18.54
N PRO A 482 -17.28 20.28 18.88
CA PRO A 482 -16.55 19.35 18.04
C PRO A 482 -17.24 19.13 16.71
N ASP A 483 -16.45 18.92 15.67
CA ASP A 483 -16.97 18.51 14.37
C ASP A 483 -17.22 16.99 14.35
N ALA A 484 -18.06 16.54 13.46
CA ALA A 484 -18.15 15.13 13.16
C ALA A 484 -17.00 14.73 12.21
N GLY A 485 -16.43 13.53 12.46
CA GLY A 485 -15.35 12.98 11.67
C GLY A 485 -13.99 12.99 12.38
N ALA A 486 -12.98 12.51 11.67
CA ALA A 486 -11.61 12.37 12.16
C ALA A 486 -10.90 13.72 12.34
N TYR A 487 -11.30 14.74 11.61
CA TYR A 487 -10.66 16.06 11.58
C TYR A 487 -11.57 17.16 12.09
N GLN A 488 -11.01 18.10 12.85
CA GLN A 488 -11.62 19.35 13.26
C GLN A 488 -11.35 20.43 12.20
N TYR A 489 -12.37 21.18 11.81
CA TYR A 489 -12.20 22.28 10.87
C TYR A 489 -11.33 23.39 11.47
N VAL A 490 -10.32 23.77 10.73
CA VAL A 490 -9.44 24.90 11.08
C VAL A 490 -9.68 26.04 10.10
N ILE A 491 -9.93 27.24 10.62
CA ILE A 491 -10.08 28.42 9.77
C ILE A 491 -8.73 28.67 9.06
N PRO A 492 -8.69 28.66 7.70
CA PRO A 492 -7.45 28.95 6.99
C PRO A 492 -6.88 30.32 7.39
N ALA A 493 -5.58 30.36 7.67
CA ALA A 493 -4.89 31.61 7.88
C ALA A 493 -5.01 32.50 6.64
N ARG A 494 -5.43 33.77 6.81
CA ARG A 494 -5.61 34.74 5.71
C ARG A 494 -4.26 35.22 5.18
#